data_c4467be180cb461af8ced77e8fe73e75
#
_entry.id   c4467be180cb461af8ced77e8fe73e75
#
_cell.length_a   1.000
_cell.length_b   1.000
_cell.length_c   1.000
_cell.angle_alpha   90.00
_cell.angle_beta   90.00
_cell.angle_gamma   90.00
#
_symmetry.space_group_name_H-M   'P 1'
#
loop_
_entity.id
_entity.type
_entity.pdbx_description
1 polymer ?
#
loop_
_entity_poly.entity_id
_entity_poly.type
_entity_poly.pdbx_seq_one_letter_code
_entity_poly.pdbx_strand_id
1 'polypeptide(L)'
;MFEVMPRFLPIDTYDAETPVLFINTQKELSEMAACAMHRFTVVRDLMDTLSSLNLKDTSDCDLTRVTRAVHLLAREGCAVLNVIQKRAVQREEGYKASI
;
A
#
# COMPACT_ATOMS: atom_id res chain seq x y z
N MET A 1 -12.97 -6.51 -23.36
CA MET A 1 -11.60 -6.04 -23.63
C MET A 1 -10.95 -5.63 -22.31
N PHE A 2 -9.74 -6.11 -22.05
CA PHE A 2 -9.05 -5.79 -20.81
C PHE A 2 -8.29 -4.49 -20.97
N GLU A 3 -8.38 -3.60 -19.98
CA GLU A 3 -7.47 -2.45 -19.91
C GLU A 3 -6.08 -2.97 -19.59
N VAL A 4 -5.11 -2.58 -20.41
CA VAL A 4 -3.71 -2.92 -20.14
C VAL A 4 -3.20 -1.94 -19.08
N MET A 5 -2.87 -2.48 -17.92
CA MET A 5 -2.31 -1.69 -16.83
C MET A 5 -0.89 -1.27 -17.21
N PRO A 6 -0.52 0.01 -17.06
CA PRO A 6 0.86 0.42 -17.30
C PRO A 6 1.81 -0.33 -16.37
N ARG A 7 3.01 -0.64 -16.86
CA ARG A 7 4.01 -1.36 -16.07
C ARG A 7 4.36 -0.63 -14.78
N PHE A 8 4.49 0.69 -14.87
CA PHE A 8 4.79 1.52 -13.72
C PHE A 8 3.61 2.44 -13.45
N LEU A 9 2.93 2.16 -12.35
CA LEU A 9 1.79 2.95 -11.91
C LEU A 9 2.26 3.93 -10.84
N PRO A 10 2.02 5.25 -11.00
CA PRO A 10 2.45 6.21 -9.99
C PRO A 10 1.70 6.03 -8.69
N ILE A 11 2.44 6.16 -7.59
CA ILE A 11 1.85 6.29 -6.26
C ILE A 11 1.60 7.78 -6.06
N ASP A 12 0.43 8.10 -5.51
CA ASP A 12 0.09 9.47 -5.13
C ASP A 12 1.12 9.98 -4.13
N THR A 13 1.95 10.93 -4.58
CA THR A 13 2.97 11.55 -3.76
C THR A 13 2.48 12.92 -3.34
N TYR A 14 2.50 13.14 -2.04
CA TYR A 14 2.06 14.38 -1.43
C TYR A 14 2.85 15.57 -2.01
N ASP A 15 2.14 16.56 -2.56
CA ASP A 15 2.68 17.81 -3.10
C ASP A 15 3.59 17.71 -4.34
N ALA A 16 3.64 16.60 -5.04
CA ALA A 16 4.44 16.49 -6.25
C ALA A 16 3.56 16.61 -7.49
N GLU A 17 3.85 17.57 -8.35
CA GLU A 17 3.20 17.68 -9.67
C GLU A 17 3.52 16.49 -10.55
N THR A 18 4.76 15.99 -10.43
CA THR A 18 5.22 14.82 -11.15
C THR A 18 5.47 13.68 -10.16
N PRO A 19 4.87 12.52 -10.35
CA PRO A 19 5.09 11.39 -9.43
C PRO A 19 6.55 10.96 -9.40
N VAL A 20 7.04 10.69 -8.19
CA VAL A 20 8.42 10.22 -7.98
C VAL A 20 8.45 8.72 -7.74
N LEU A 21 7.41 8.17 -7.10
CA LEU A 21 7.35 6.76 -6.76
C LEU A 21 6.35 6.03 -7.67
N PHE A 22 6.73 4.83 -8.06
CA PHE A 22 5.92 4.01 -8.96
C PHE A 22 5.86 2.57 -8.44
N ILE A 23 4.76 1.90 -8.73
CA ILE A 23 4.60 0.47 -8.48
C ILE A 23 4.89 -0.27 -9.78
N ASN A 24 5.76 -1.27 -9.73
CA ASN A 24 5.93 -2.18 -10.85
C ASN A 24 4.78 -3.19 -10.84
N THR A 25 3.82 -2.99 -11.73
CA THR A 25 2.60 -3.79 -11.77
C THR A 25 2.79 -5.18 -12.34
N GLN A 26 3.99 -5.50 -12.87
CA GLN A 26 4.29 -6.78 -13.51
C GLN A 26 5.14 -7.70 -12.63
N LYS A 27 5.41 -7.32 -11.39
CA LYS A 27 6.09 -8.19 -10.44
C LYS A 27 5.21 -9.38 -10.09
N GLU A 28 5.83 -10.45 -9.61
CA GLU A 28 5.09 -11.63 -9.15
C GLU A 28 4.15 -11.26 -8.01
N LEU A 29 2.96 -11.86 -8.01
CA LEU A 29 1.95 -11.56 -7.00
C LEU A 29 2.46 -11.84 -5.58
N SER A 30 3.27 -12.89 -5.41
CA SER A 30 3.87 -13.20 -4.10
C SER A 30 4.78 -12.09 -3.61
N GLU A 31 5.57 -11.48 -4.51
CA GLU A 31 6.44 -10.35 -4.15
C GLU A 31 5.63 -9.11 -3.81
N MET A 32 4.58 -8.84 -4.59
CA MET A 32 3.70 -7.71 -4.32
C MET A 32 2.95 -7.89 -3.00
N ALA A 33 2.46 -9.10 -2.74
CA ALA A 33 1.79 -9.42 -1.48
C ALA A 33 2.75 -9.25 -0.29
N ALA A 34 3.99 -9.71 -0.41
CA ALA A 34 5.00 -9.53 0.62
C ALA A 34 5.30 -8.05 0.88
N CYS A 35 5.37 -7.25 -0.17
CA CYS A 35 5.58 -5.81 -0.06
C CYS A 35 4.45 -5.13 0.73
N ALA A 36 3.20 -5.44 0.40
CA ALA A 36 2.04 -4.91 1.12
C ALA A 36 2.01 -5.40 2.57
N MET A 37 2.25 -6.70 2.77
CA MET A 37 2.24 -7.31 4.11
C MET A 37 3.29 -6.69 5.01
N HIS A 38 4.48 -6.42 4.48
CA HIS A 38 5.55 -5.77 5.26
C HIS A 38 5.08 -4.41 5.80
N ARG A 39 4.44 -3.60 4.95
CA ARG A 39 3.94 -2.29 5.35
C ARG A 39 2.85 -2.38 6.41
N PHE A 40 1.90 -3.29 6.23
CA PHE A 40 0.82 -3.48 7.21
C PHE A 40 1.33 -4.08 8.52
N THR A 41 2.35 -4.91 8.48
CA THR A 41 3.00 -5.44 9.69
C THR A 41 3.64 -4.30 10.49
N VAL A 42 4.34 -3.38 9.82
CA VAL A 42 4.93 -2.21 10.50
C VAL A 42 3.83 -1.33 11.09
N VAL A 43 2.73 -1.12 10.36
CA VAL A 43 1.57 -0.36 10.88
C VAL A 43 1.03 -1.03 12.15
N ARG A 44 0.84 -2.34 12.12
CA ARG A 44 0.35 -3.09 13.29
C ARG A 44 1.30 -2.91 14.48
N ASP A 45 2.59 -3.05 14.25
CA ASP A 45 3.59 -2.93 15.31
C ASP A 45 3.60 -1.51 15.91
N LEU A 46 3.49 -0.49 15.07
CA LEU A 46 3.38 0.90 15.53
C LEU A 46 2.12 1.12 16.36
N MET A 47 1.00 0.55 15.92
CA MET A 47 -0.26 0.68 16.66
C MET A 47 -0.22 -0.08 17.99
N ASP A 48 0.42 -1.24 18.02
CA ASP A 48 0.62 -1.99 19.27
C ASP A 48 1.47 -1.19 20.26
N THR A 49 2.54 -0.58 19.78
CA THR A 49 3.37 0.29 20.60
C THR A 49 2.57 1.46 21.13
N LEU A 50 1.80 2.12 20.28
CA LEU A 50 0.98 3.26 20.65
C LEU A 50 -0.04 2.89 21.73
N SER A 51 -0.68 1.72 21.60
CA SER A 51 -1.69 1.25 22.54
C SER A 51 -1.11 0.93 23.93
N SER A 52 0.18 0.64 24.00
CA SER A 52 0.87 0.34 25.26
C SER A 52 1.47 1.57 25.93
N LEU A 53 1.49 2.72 25.22
CA LEU A 53 2.00 3.96 25.78
C LEU A 53 0.97 4.64 26.68
N ASN A 54 1.48 5.32 27.72
CA ASN A 54 0.65 6.21 28.52
C ASN A 54 0.48 7.53 27.77
N LEU A 55 -0.72 7.78 27.24
CA LEU A 55 -1.00 8.97 26.44
C LEU A 55 -0.80 10.29 27.19
N LYS A 56 -0.82 10.25 28.54
CA LYS A 56 -0.56 11.45 29.34
C LYS A 56 0.89 11.90 29.26
N ASP A 57 1.81 10.96 29.00
CA ASP A 57 3.24 11.24 28.93
C ASP A 57 3.72 11.41 27.49
N THR A 58 2.84 11.23 26.52
CA THR A 58 3.17 11.32 25.09
C THR A 58 2.91 12.74 24.60
N SER A 59 3.90 13.35 23.95
CA SER A 59 3.72 14.68 23.37
C SER A 59 2.83 14.62 22.12
N ASP A 60 2.11 15.71 21.85
CA ASP A 60 1.30 15.82 20.63
C ASP A 60 2.14 15.66 19.36
N CYS A 61 3.40 16.12 19.40
CA CYS A 61 4.34 16.00 18.30
C CYS A 61 4.66 14.53 17.99
N ASP A 62 4.84 13.70 19.01
CA ASP A 62 5.12 12.27 18.84
C ASP A 62 3.91 11.53 18.28
N LEU A 63 2.72 11.86 18.75
CA LEU A 63 1.47 11.31 18.21
C LEU A 63 1.31 11.67 16.73
N THR A 64 1.60 12.91 16.37
CA THR A 64 1.53 13.36 14.97
C THR A 64 2.52 12.60 14.09
N ARG A 65 3.74 12.39 14.57
CA ARG A 65 4.77 11.65 13.82
C ARG A 65 4.36 10.20 13.59
N VAL A 66 3.85 9.54 14.63
CA VAL A 66 3.39 8.15 14.49
C VAL A 66 2.22 8.06 13.53
N THR A 67 1.26 8.97 13.64
CA THR A 67 0.10 9.02 12.75
C THR A 67 0.50 9.21 11.29
N ARG A 68 1.45 10.10 11.02
CA ARG A 68 1.97 10.32 9.67
C ARG A 68 2.64 9.06 9.11
N ALA A 69 3.45 8.39 9.92
CA ALA A 69 4.12 7.16 9.50
C ALA A 69 3.11 6.07 9.17
N VAL A 70 2.11 5.87 10.01
CA VAL A 70 1.04 4.91 9.79
C VAL A 70 0.27 5.23 8.50
N HIS A 71 -0.08 6.48 8.31
CA HIS A 71 -0.82 6.92 7.14
C HIS A 71 -0.04 6.67 5.84
N LEU A 72 1.25 7.02 5.84
CA LEU A 72 2.11 6.81 4.66
C LEU A 72 2.23 5.33 4.31
N LEU A 73 2.53 4.50 5.30
CA LEU A 73 2.68 3.06 5.10
C LEU A 73 1.37 2.40 4.66
N ALA A 74 0.25 2.80 5.25
CA ALA A 74 -1.06 2.29 4.88
C ALA A 74 -1.43 2.67 3.44
N ARG A 75 -1.15 3.90 3.02
CA ARG A 75 -1.39 4.35 1.65
C ARG A 75 -0.58 3.51 0.65
N GLU A 76 0.70 3.30 0.93
CA GLU A 76 1.55 2.50 0.07
C GLU A 76 1.07 1.05 0.00
N GLY A 77 0.74 0.47 1.14
CA GLY A 77 0.20 -0.89 1.20
C GLY A 77 -1.11 -1.03 0.43
N CYS A 78 -2.03 -0.07 0.59
CA CYS A 78 -3.29 -0.06 -0.13
C CYS A 78 -3.09 0.11 -1.65
N ALA A 79 -2.14 0.94 -2.07
CA ALA A 79 -1.82 1.11 -3.49
C ALA A 79 -1.37 -0.22 -4.11
N VAL A 80 -0.51 -0.97 -3.42
CA VAL A 80 -0.07 -2.29 -3.88
C VAL A 80 -1.24 -3.28 -3.91
N LEU A 81 -2.09 -3.30 -2.88
CA LEU A 81 -3.27 -4.17 -2.85
C LEU A 81 -4.23 -3.88 -4.01
N ASN A 82 -4.41 -2.62 -4.38
CA ASN A 82 -5.25 -2.24 -5.52
C ASN A 82 -4.73 -2.84 -6.82
N VAL A 83 -3.42 -2.85 -7.03
CA VAL A 83 -2.81 -3.48 -8.21
C VAL A 83 -3.03 -4.98 -8.19
N ILE A 84 -2.81 -5.62 -7.03
CA ILE A 84 -3.04 -7.06 -6.88
C ILE A 84 -4.50 -7.40 -7.22
N GLN A 85 -5.44 -6.62 -6.71
CA GLN A 85 -6.86 -6.84 -6.95
C GLN A 85 -7.21 -6.69 -8.43
N LYS A 86 -6.70 -5.66 -9.09
CA LYS A 86 -6.92 -5.46 -10.53
C LYS A 86 -6.38 -6.63 -11.36
N ARG A 87 -5.19 -7.10 -11.02
CA ARG A 87 -4.59 -8.25 -11.70
C ARG A 87 -5.39 -9.52 -11.46
N ALA A 88 -5.91 -9.73 -10.25
CA ALA A 88 -6.74 -10.87 -9.92
C ALA A 88 -8.04 -10.85 -10.73
N VAL A 89 -8.69 -9.70 -10.84
CA VAL A 89 -9.92 -9.53 -11.65
C VAL A 89 -9.63 -9.80 -13.12
N GLN A 90 -8.56 -9.25 -13.67
CA GLN A 90 -8.17 -9.48 -15.07
C GLN A 90 -7.91 -10.96 -15.34
N ARG A 91 -7.26 -11.65 -14.42
CA ARG A 91 -6.98 -13.07 -14.52
C ARG A 91 -8.28 -13.89 -14.52
N GLU A 92 -9.21 -13.53 -13.64
CA GLU A 92 -10.52 -14.18 -13.56
C GLU A 92 -11.34 -13.96 -14.84
N GLU A 93 -11.37 -12.73 -15.34
CA GLU A 93 -12.05 -12.40 -16.58
C GLU A 93 -11.42 -13.13 -17.77
N GLY A 94 -10.10 -13.21 -17.83
CA GLY A 94 -9.39 -13.98 -18.86
C GLY A 94 -9.74 -15.45 -18.82
N TYR A 95 -9.85 -16.02 -17.64
CA TYR A 95 -10.30 -17.41 -17.47
C TYR A 95 -11.72 -17.61 -17.98
N LYS A 96 -12.64 -16.74 -17.62
CA LYS A 96 -14.03 -16.79 -18.08
C LYS A 96 -14.13 -16.64 -19.59
N ALA A 97 -13.32 -15.78 -20.19
CA ALA A 97 -13.31 -15.55 -21.63
C ALA A 97 -12.77 -16.76 -22.41
N SER A 98 -11.92 -17.57 -21.79
CA SER A 98 -11.32 -18.76 -22.44
C SER A 98 -12.21 -20.00 -22.39
N ILE A 99 -13.26 -19.98 -21.62
CA ILE A 99 -14.25 -21.05 -21.53
C ILE A 99 -15.34 -20.83 -22.60
#